data_a815230d66672bd69b43301efd40f2ec
#
_entry.id   a815230d66672bd69b43301efd40f2ec
#
_cell.length_a   1.000
_cell.length_b   1.000
_cell.length_c   1.000
_cell.angle_alpha   90.00
_cell.angle_beta   90.00
_cell.angle_gamma   90.00
#
_symmetry.space_group_name_H-M   'P 1'
#
loop_
_entity.id
_entity.type
_entity.pdbx_description
1 polymer ?
#
loop_
_entity_poly.entity_id
_entity_poly.type
_entity_poly.pdbx_seq_one_letter_code
_entity_poly.pdbx_strand_id
1 'polypeptide(L)'
;MAKIEDCPGFETFGADVKAARKAKQLSRSALADMIHCDSRYLANIENEDTLPSLPVVIQLIKICGLPVERYFNPELMREESAERQRVSHKL
;
A
#
# COMPACT_ATOMS: atom_id res chain seq x y z
N MET A 1 -3.80 8.40 -11.44
CA MET A 1 -3.16 7.70 -10.34
C MET A 1 -4.21 7.27 -9.32
N ALA A 2 -4.13 6.03 -8.84
CA ALA A 2 -5.10 5.53 -7.88
C ALA A 2 -5.01 6.29 -6.56
N LYS A 3 -6.15 6.51 -5.94
CA LYS A 3 -6.22 7.17 -4.64
C LYS A 3 -6.36 6.13 -3.54
N ILE A 4 -5.87 6.44 -2.36
CA ILE A 4 -5.94 5.54 -1.22
C ILE A 4 -7.39 5.16 -0.90
N GLU A 5 -8.31 6.10 -1.07
CA GLU A 5 -9.74 5.89 -0.81
C GLU A 5 -10.39 4.90 -1.76
N ASP A 6 -9.77 4.68 -2.93
CA ASP A 6 -10.24 3.69 -3.90
C ASP A 6 -9.72 2.28 -3.61
N CYS A 7 -8.88 2.14 -2.60
CA CYS A 7 -8.23 0.89 -2.26
C CYS A 7 -8.46 0.56 -0.79
N PRO A 8 -9.65 0.02 -0.44
CA PRO A 8 -9.93 -0.35 0.95
C PRO A 8 -8.87 -1.30 1.50
N GLY A 9 -8.41 -1.03 2.70
CA GLY A 9 -7.35 -1.77 3.35
C GLY A 9 -6.01 -1.06 3.34
N PHE A 10 -5.85 -0.01 2.49
CA PHE A 10 -4.58 0.71 2.37
C PHE A 10 -4.55 2.04 3.11
N GLU A 11 -5.55 2.32 3.94
CA GLU A 11 -5.69 3.61 4.62
C GLU A 11 -4.48 3.95 5.50
N THR A 12 -3.84 2.94 6.09
CA THR A 12 -2.69 3.14 6.97
C THR A 12 -1.36 2.77 6.33
N PHE A 13 -1.36 2.45 5.04
CA PHE A 13 -0.16 1.91 4.37
C PHE A 13 1.05 2.84 4.50
N GLY A 14 0.88 4.12 4.19
CA GLY A 14 1.97 5.09 4.28
C GLY A 14 2.52 5.23 5.69
N ALA A 15 1.63 5.34 6.68
CA ALA A 15 2.03 5.45 8.08
C ALA A 15 2.75 4.17 8.55
N ASP A 16 2.28 3.01 8.09
CA ASP A 16 2.89 1.73 8.44
C ASP A 16 4.29 1.60 7.85
N VAL A 17 4.49 2.03 6.60
CA VAL A 17 5.81 2.06 5.97
C VAL A 17 6.75 2.95 6.75
N LYS A 18 6.29 4.15 7.10
CA LYS A 18 7.10 5.11 7.86
C LYS A 18 7.51 4.55 9.22
N ALA A 19 6.57 3.96 9.96
CA ALA A 19 6.83 3.38 11.27
C ALA A 19 7.82 2.22 11.18
N ALA A 20 7.64 1.33 10.21
CA ALA A 20 8.52 0.18 10.02
C ALA A 20 9.93 0.63 9.62
N ARG A 21 10.03 1.64 8.74
CA ARG A 21 11.30 2.20 8.32
C ARG A 21 12.06 2.76 9.52
N LYS A 22 11.39 3.54 10.36
CA LYS A 22 12.00 4.13 11.55
C LYS A 22 12.41 3.06 12.55
N ALA A 23 11.59 2.02 12.72
CA ALA A 23 11.90 0.92 13.62
C ALA A 23 13.17 0.18 13.18
N LYS A 24 13.43 0.13 11.87
CA LYS A 24 14.63 -0.49 11.31
C LYS A 24 15.80 0.49 11.21
N GLN A 25 15.61 1.73 11.68
CA GLN A 25 16.63 2.79 11.67
C GLN A 25 17.14 3.08 10.25
N LEU A 26 16.26 2.97 9.26
CA LEU A 26 16.59 3.29 7.88
C LEU A 26 16.21 4.73 7.56
N SER A 27 17.08 5.43 6.85
CA SER A 27 16.74 6.72 6.30
C SER A 27 15.77 6.52 5.12
N ARG A 28 15.04 7.58 4.78
CA ARG A 28 14.15 7.53 3.61
C ARG A 28 14.95 7.24 2.33
N SER A 29 16.13 7.85 2.20
CA SER A 29 17.01 7.60 1.06
C SER A 29 17.47 6.15 0.99
N ALA A 30 17.80 5.55 2.13
CA ALA A 30 18.24 4.17 2.15
C ALA A 30 17.13 3.22 1.70
N LEU A 31 15.91 3.41 2.21
CA LEU A 31 14.79 2.57 1.80
C LEU A 31 14.44 2.79 0.32
N ALA A 32 14.45 4.04 -0.12
CA ALA A 32 14.19 4.36 -1.53
C ALA A 32 15.18 3.66 -2.46
N ASP A 33 16.47 3.64 -2.09
CA ASP A 33 17.48 2.94 -2.86
C ASP A 33 17.20 1.44 -2.94
N MET A 34 16.72 0.85 -1.85
CA MET A 34 16.40 -0.58 -1.80
C MET A 34 15.27 -0.97 -2.74
N ILE A 35 14.34 -0.07 -3.00
CA ILE A 35 13.21 -0.31 -3.89
C ILE A 35 13.36 0.40 -5.24
N HIS A 36 14.57 0.92 -5.51
CA HIS A 36 14.92 1.59 -6.77
C HIS A 36 13.97 2.73 -7.13
N CYS A 37 13.65 3.58 -6.15
CA CYS A 37 12.82 4.75 -6.41
C CYS A 37 13.45 6.00 -5.77
N ASP A 38 12.85 7.15 -6.08
CA ASP A 38 13.25 8.44 -5.56
C ASP A 38 12.77 8.60 -4.12
N SER A 39 13.59 9.21 -3.26
CA SER A 39 13.20 9.47 -1.87
C SER A 39 11.99 10.38 -1.77
N ARG A 40 11.78 11.27 -2.75
CA ARG A 40 10.58 12.12 -2.79
C ARG A 40 9.33 11.29 -3.02
N TYR A 41 9.40 10.28 -3.88
CA TYR A 41 8.29 9.37 -4.12
C TYR A 41 7.92 8.62 -2.82
N LEU A 42 8.95 8.15 -2.10
CA LEU A 42 8.72 7.49 -0.82
C LEU A 42 8.13 8.46 0.21
N ALA A 43 8.57 9.71 0.22
CA ALA A 43 8.01 10.73 1.11
C ALA A 43 6.52 10.94 0.84
N ASN A 44 6.12 10.95 -0.43
CA ASN A 44 4.72 11.10 -0.81
C ASN A 44 3.90 9.89 -0.36
N ILE A 45 4.46 8.69 -0.43
CA ILE A 45 3.79 7.48 0.06
C ILE A 45 3.56 7.59 1.58
N GLU A 46 4.59 8.02 2.32
CA GLU A 46 4.54 8.06 3.79
C GLU A 46 3.66 9.20 4.32
N ASN A 47 3.66 10.35 3.67
CA ASN A 47 3.07 11.57 4.24
C ASN A 47 1.87 12.10 3.48
N GLU A 48 1.73 11.77 2.20
CA GLU A 48 0.67 12.33 1.34
C GLU A 48 -0.33 11.27 0.87
N ASP A 49 -0.27 10.08 1.44
CA ASP A 49 -1.17 8.98 1.10
C ASP A 49 -1.19 8.65 -0.39
N THR A 50 -0.05 8.86 -1.06
CA THR A 50 0.10 8.43 -2.44
C THR A 50 0.18 6.91 -2.49
N LEU A 51 -0.69 6.28 -3.29
CA LEU A 51 -0.66 4.83 -3.45
C LEU A 51 0.36 4.47 -4.51
N PRO A 52 1.39 3.68 -4.18
CA PRO A 52 2.41 3.31 -5.16
C PRO A 52 1.91 2.22 -6.12
N SER A 53 2.70 1.97 -7.17
CA SER A 53 2.43 0.87 -8.07
C SER A 53 2.51 -0.47 -7.33
N LEU A 54 1.86 -1.49 -7.86
CA LEU A 54 1.83 -2.81 -7.21
C LEU A 54 3.23 -3.38 -6.96
N PRO A 55 4.19 -3.31 -7.90
CA PRO A 55 5.55 -3.80 -7.61
C PRO A 55 6.19 -3.12 -6.41
N VAL A 56 5.98 -1.80 -6.26
CA VAL A 56 6.53 -1.06 -5.11
C VAL A 56 5.83 -1.48 -3.82
N VAL A 57 4.51 -1.66 -3.86
CA VAL A 57 3.75 -2.14 -2.70
C VAL A 57 4.32 -3.47 -2.22
N ILE A 58 4.53 -4.41 -3.14
CA ILE A 58 5.05 -5.73 -2.80
C ILE A 58 6.44 -5.63 -2.17
N GLN A 59 7.33 -4.81 -2.74
CA GLN A 59 8.67 -4.63 -2.20
C GLN A 59 8.64 -4.01 -0.81
N LEU A 60 7.80 -3.00 -0.59
CA LEU A 60 7.68 -2.37 0.72
C LEU A 60 7.15 -3.33 1.77
N ILE A 61 6.18 -4.16 1.41
CA ILE A 61 5.65 -5.18 2.33
C ILE A 61 6.76 -6.15 2.72
N LYS A 62 7.55 -6.61 1.76
CA LYS A 62 8.64 -7.57 2.02
C LYS A 62 9.74 -6.96 2.87
N ILE A 63 10.23 -5.79 2.49
CA ILE A 63 11.38 -5.16 3.16
C ILE A 63 10.99 -4.68 4.56
N CYS A 64 9.82 -4.07 4.69
CA CYS A 64 9.36 -3.52 5.96
C CYS A 64 8.68 -4.56 6.85
N GLY A 65 8.41 -5.76 6.35
CA GLY A 65 7.76 -6.81 7.13
C GLY A 65 6.32 -6.47 7.48
N LEU A 66 5.60 -5.83 6.56
CA LEU A 66 4.23 -5.42 6.81
C LEU A 66 3.27 -6.59 6.68
N PRO A 67 2.17 -6.61 7.46
CA PRO A 67 1.20 -7.71 7.38
C PRO A 67 0.37 -7.63 6.11
N VAL A 68 0.52 -8.63 5.25
CA VAL A 68 -0.18 -8.69 3.96
C VAL A 68 -1.70 -8.65 4.17
N GLU A 69 -2.18 -9.36 5.19
CA GLU A 69 -3.61 -9.49 5.46
C GLU A 69 -4.29 -8.16 5.76
N ARG A 70 -3.52 -7.18 6.25
CA ARG A 70 -4.08 -5.86 6.55
C ARG A 70 -4.52 -5.15 5.27
N TYR A 71 -3.77 -5.33 4.19
CA TYR A 71 -4.00 -4.59 2.95
C TYR A 71 -4.79 -5.40 1.93
N PHE A 72 -4.56 -6.70 1.88
CA PHE A 72 -5.22 -7.61 0.96
C PHE A 72 -6.16 -8.53 1.73
N ASN A 73 -7.13 -7.93 2.43
CA ASN A 73 -8.07 -8.66 3.25
C ASN A 73 -9.04 -9.45 2.36
N PRO A 74 -9.08 -10.79 2.47
CA PRO A 74 -9.96 -11.59 1.62
C PRO A 74 -11.44 -11.27 1.74
N GLU A 75 -11.89 -10.84 2.93
CA GLU A 75 -13.29 -10.50 3.13
C GLU A 75 -13.67 -9.23 2.37
N LEU A 76 -12.81 -8.20 2.43
CA LEU A 76 -13.05 -6.97 1.68
C LEU A 76 -13.08 -7.25 0.18
N MET A 77 -12.19 -8.10 -0.29
CA MET A 77 -12.14 -8.46 -1.70
C MET A 77 -13.35 -9.27 -2.14
N ARG A 78 -13.83 -10.16 -1.28
CA ARG A 78 -15.03 -10.94 -1.57
C ARG A 78 -16.28 -10.07 -1.62
N GLU A 79 -16.43 -9.13 -0.69
CA GLU A 79 -17.56 -8.22 -0.67
C GLU A 79 -17.62 -7.39 -1.95
N GLU A 80 -16.48 -6.84 -2.35
CA GLU A 80 -16.40 -6.06 -3.57
C GLU A 80 -16.75 -6.89 -4.79
N SER A 81 -16.23 -8.12 -4.86
CA SER A 81 -16.55 -9.05 -5.94
C SER A 81 -18.04 -9.36 -5.99
N ALA A 82 -18.65 -9.61 -4.84
CA ALA A 82 -20.08 -9.90 -4.76
C ALA A 82 -20.93 -8.74 -5.26
N GLU A 83 -20.55 -7.52 -4.91
CA GLU A 83 -21.25 -6.33 -5.38
C GLU A 83 -21.15 -6.16 -6.89
N ARG A 84 -19.97 -6.40 -7.45
CA ARG A 84 -19.76 -6.34 -8.89
C ARG A 84 -20.61 -7.38 -9.62
N GLN A 85 -20.69 -8.58 -9.08
CA GLN A 85 -21.51 -9.63 -9.64
C GLN A 85 -22.99 -9.28 -9.61
N ARG A 86 -23.47 -8.69 -8.51
CA ARG A 86 -24.86 -8.25 -8.41
C ARG A 86 -25.18 -7.20 -9.48
N VAL A 87 -24.30 -6.24 -9.65
CA VAL A 87 -24.49 -5.20 -10.66
C VAL A 87 -24.54 -5.82 -12.05
N SER A 88 -23.66 -6.77 -12.33
CA SER A 88 -23.65 -7.47 -13.62
C SER A 88 -24.94 -8.22 -13.89
N HIS A 89 -25.51 -8.84 -12.86
CA HIS A 89 -26.75 -9.59 -13.00
C HIS A 89 -27.98 -8.71 -13.26
N LYS A 90 -27.91 -7.46 -12.86
CA LYS A 90 -28.99 -6.51 -13.08
C LYS A 90 -29.03 -5.95 -14.50
N LEU A 91 -27.95 -6.08 -15.22
CA LEU A 91 -27.87 -5.61 -16.59
C LEU A 91 -28.36 -6.69 -17.57
#